data_4be0b318376a61bbb4d7746aeb3db741
#
_entry.id   4be0b318376a61bbb4d7746aeb3db741
#
_cell.length_a   1.000
_cell.length_b   1.000
_cell.length_c   1.000
_cell.angle_alpha   90.00
_cell.angle_beta   90.00
_cell.angle_gamma   90.00
#
_symmetry.space_group_name_H-M   'P 1'
#
loop_
_entity.id
_entity.type
_entity.pdbx_description
1 polymer ?
#
loop_
_entity_poly.entity_id
_entity_poly.type
_entity_poly.pdbx_seq_one_letter_code
_entity_poly.pdbx_strand_id
1 'polypeptide(L)'
;MGMRWVLLVVALALLATVPAIATSSDEKPGVGKAFGAGKGDEIREKMFRERKEMMTTWLQNCDRWMERLRARVEELNIGQESKLRIQERINNVENRINEIKARIGSAKDYDELRNAMRESREIWLGISKEMRMIAYENYVSHIDNVLRKLDEIADRFEGYGLDATQLKNAINEANSMLQSVREKMAGGTVTPKDIAELNKKVMNAFNEAKRLAREYKPKPSDGILMANVNGNFTLTGNMTALIKGNGTFDYVEATAKSESKGAAERIEALVVRGNVNVNGNGTFKIVAHGNGTLTLNDGSASYVFKQCVNQKFVNGTLSKGKSISFGC
;
A
#
# COMPACT_ATOMS: atom_id res chain seq x y z
N MET A 1 -5.66 -6.37 0.64
CA MET A 1 -4.31 -5.78 0.49
C MET A 1 -3.43 -6.43 -0.59
N GLY A 2 -3.71 -7.66 -1.06
CA GLY A 2 -2.82 -8.41 -1.98
C GLY A 2 -2.80 -7.97 -3.45
N MET A 3 -3.86 -7.39 -3.99
CA MET A 3 -4.03 -7.22 -5.44
C MET A 3 -3.27 -6.00 -6.05
N ARG A 4 -2.96 -4.96 -5.25
CA ARG A 4 -2.22 -3.78 -5.72
C ARG A 4 -0.71 -4.03 -5.85
N TRP A 5 -0.16 -4.95 -5.07
CA TRP A 5 1.24 -5.39 -5.15
C TRP A 5 1.52 -6.28 -6.35
N VAL A 6 0.57 -7.18 -6.67
CA VAL A 6 0.69 -8.08 -7.83
C VAL A 6 0.80 -7.29 -9.13
N LEU A 7 0.11 -6.17 -9.27
CA LEU A 7 0.16 -5.34 -10.48
C LEU A 7 1.51 -4.62 -10.66
N LEU A 8 2.19 -4.22 -9.58
CA LEU A 8 3.51 -3.58 -9.66
C LEU A 8 4.60 -4.62 -9.98
N VAL A 9 4.49 -5.82 -9.41
CA VAL A 9 5.38 -6.95 -9.71
C VAL A 9 5.15 -7.49 -11.12
N VAL A 10 3.90 -7.56 -11.59
CA VAL A 10 3.56 -7.96 -12.97
C VAL A 10 4.02 -6.90 -13.98
N ALA A 11 3.94 -5.62 -13.66
CA ALA A 11 4.49 -4.55 -14.51
C ALA A 11 6.02 -4.62 -14.58
N LEU A 12 6.70 -4.96 -13.49
CA LEU A 12 8.14 -5.24 -13.45
C LEU A 12 8.51 -6.49 -14.26
N ALA A 13 7.69 -7.54 -14.21
CA ALA A 13 7.91 -8.76 -14.97
C ALA A 13 7.70 -8.54 -16.48
N LEU A 14 6.74 -7.72 -16.89
CA LEU A 14 6.51 -7.36 -18.29
C LEU A 14 7.62 -6.48 -18.88
N LEU A 15 8.29 -5.68 -18.05
CA LEU A 15 9.48 -4.92 -18.45
C LEU A 15 10.74 -5.79 -18.47
N ALA A 16 10.80 -6.85 -17.68
CA ALA A 16 11.89 -7.83 -17.71
C ALA A 16 11.86 -8.71 -18.98
N THR A 17 10.74 -8.81 -19.66
CA THR A 17 10.66 -9.38 -20.99
C THR A 17 11.18 -8.37 -22.02
N VAL A 18 12.51 -8.09 -22.00
CA VAL A 18 13.18 -7.69 -23.25
C VAL A 18 12.71 -8.72 -24.26
N PRO A 19 12.05 -8.32 -25.35
CA PRO A 19 11.64 -9.30 -26.34
C PRO A 19 12.85 -10.17 -26.65
N ALA A 20 12.72 -11.47 -26.44
CA ALA A 20 13.73 -12.48 -26.69
C ALA A 20 14.28 -12.43 -28.17
N ILE A 21 13.70 -11.55 -28.93
CA ILE A 21 14.04 -11.10 -30.28
C ILE A 21 15.47 -10.54 -30.39
N ALA A 22 16.03 -9.98 -29.28
CA ALA A 22 17.43 -9.51 -29.30
C ALA A 22 18.45 -10.64 -29.07
N THR A 23 18.02 -11.82 -28.60
CA THR A 23 18.93 -12.92 -28.28
C THR A 23 18.91 -14.07 -29.26
N SER A 24 17.96 -14.11 -30.22
CA SER A 24 17.78 -15.26 -31.10
C SER A 24 18.51 -15.16 -32.45
N SER A 25 19.49 -14.29 -32.60
CA SER A 25 20.19 -14.27 -33.89
C SER A 25 21.60 -13.71 -33.87
N ASP A 26 22.47 -14.26 -32.99
CA ASP A 26 23.90 -14.37 -33.39
C ASP A 26 24.13 -15.50 -34.40
N GLU A 27 23.13 -16.29 -34.73
CA GLU A 27 23.15 -17.06 -35.93
C GLU A 27 23.07 -16.09 -37.14
N LYS A 28 24.23 -15.82 -37.71
CA LYS A 28 24.27 -15.42 -39.13
C LYS A 28 23.28 -16.33 -39.85
N PRO A 29 22.16 -15.81 -40.44
CA PRO A 29 21.45 -16.63 -41.37
C PRO A 29 22.51 -17.13 -42.33
N GLY A 30 22.74 -18.43 -42.36
CA GLY A 30 23.60 -19.05 -43.32
C GLY A 30 22.99 -18.80 -44.72
N VAL A 31 23.18 -17.59 -45.22
CA VAL A 31 22.90 -17.24 -46.59
C VAL A 31 24.03 -17.90 -47.38
N GLY A 32 23.86 -19.21 -47.55
CA GLY A 32 24.61 -19.96 -48.52
C GLY A 32 24.50 -19.22 -49.84
N LYS A 33 25.59 -19.20 -50.59
CA LYS A 33 25.86 -18.53 -51.87
C LYS A 33 24.85 -18.83 -53.02
N ALA A 34 23.54 -18.99 -52.75
CA ALA A 34 22.55 -19.45 -53.72
C ALA A 34 21.40 -18.48 -54.02
N PHE A 35 21.36 -17.27 -53.39
CA PHE A 35 20.35 -16.29 -53.78
C PHE A 35 20.99 -15.17 -54.58
N GLY A 36 20.44 -14.89 -55.78
CA GLY A 36 20.89 -13.78 -56.62
C GLY A 36 20.87 -12.45 -55.86
N ALA A 37 21.86 -11.58 -56.12
CA ALA A 37 22.18 -10.39 -55.35
C ALA A 37 20.96 -9.48 -55.02
N GLY A 38 19.91 -9.44 -55.82
CA GLY A 38 18.73 -8.62 -55.61
C GLY A 38 17.73 -9.13 -54.53
N LYS A 39 17.63 -10.44 -54.33
CA LYS A 39 16.69 -11.00 -53.32
C LYS A 39 17.19 -10.83 -51.90
N GLY A 40 18.49 -10.75 -51.69
CA GLY A 40 19.08 -10.53 -50.36
C GLY A 40 18.79 -9.14 -49.78
N ASP A 41 18.82 -8.14 -50.64
CA ASP A 41 18.58 -6.73 -50.23
C ASP A 41 17.09 -6.49 -49.94
N GLU A 42 16.20 -7.08 -50.72
CA GLU A 42 14.76 -7.00 -50.51
C GLU A 42 14.33 -7.65 -49.17
N ILE A 43 14.93 -8.78 -48.83
CA ILE A 43 14.73 -9.45 -47.54
C ILE A 43 15.26 -8.59 -46.39
N ARG A 44 16.44 -8.00 -46.53
CA ARG A 44 17.01 -7.10 -45.48
C ARG A 44 16.15 -5.86 -45.26
N GLU A 45 15.67 -5.24 -46.32
CA GLU A 45 14.80 -4.06 -46.24
C GLU A 45 13.46 -4.40 -45.61
N LYS A 46 12.87 -5.55 -45.92
CA LYS A 46 11.66 -6.04 -45.25
C LYS A 46 11.91 -6.27 -43.77
N MET A 47 12.98 -6.95 -43.40
CA MET A 47 13.36 -7.19 -42.02
C MET A 47 13.62 -5.88 -41.23
N PHE A 48 14.24 -4.89 -41.90
CA PHE A 48 14.47 -3.58 -41.32
C PHE A 48 13.14 -2.89 -40.97
N ARG A 49 12.19 -2.84 -41.92
CA ARG A 49 10.88 -2.19 -41.70
C ARG A 49 10.10 -2.88 -40.59
N GLU A 50 9.97 -4.21 -40.63
CA GLU A 50 9.23 -4.97 -39.63
C GLU A 50 9.82 -4.83 -38.22
N ARG A 51 11.14 -4.89 -38.08
CA ARG A 51 11.81 -4.73 -36.77
C ARG A 51 11.72 -3.30 -36.25
N LYS A 52 11.89 -2.30 -37.11
CA LYS A 52 11.77 -0.89 -36.74
C LYS A 52 10.36 -0.58 -36.26
N GLU A 53 9.32 -1.04 -36.94
CA GLU A 53 7.93 -0.91 -36.58
C GLU A 53 7.64 -1.59 -35.22
N MET A 54 8.09 -2.82 -35.05
CA MET A 54 7.92 -3.56 -33.80
C MET A 54 8.58 -2.84 -32.62
N MET A 55 9.80 -2.34 -32.77
CA MET A 55 10.50 -1.59 -31.72
C MET A 55 9.82 -0.26 -31.44
N THR A 56 9.34 0.43 -32.46
CA THR A 56 8.59 1.68 -32.29
C THR A 56 7.30 1.46 -31.49
N THR A 57 6.54 0.42 -31.83
CA THR A 57 5.31 0.04 -31.14
C THR A 57 5.60 -0.32 -29.67
N TRP A 58 6.67 -1.07 -29.42
CA TRP A 58 7.08 -1.43 -28.08
C TRP A 58 7.46 -0.18 -27.25
N LEU A 59 8.22 0.76 -27.81
CA LEU A 59 8.58 2.02 -27.15
C LEU A 59 7.36 2.90 -26.85
N GLN A 60 6.37 2.94 -27.74
CA GLN A 60 5.09 3.63 -27.48
C GLN A 60 4.32 2.98 -26.30
N ASN A 61 4.37 1.66 -26.17
CA ASN A 61 3.77 0.97 -25.03
C ASN A 61 4.51 1.29 -23.73
N CYS A 62 5.85 1.45 -23.76
CA CYS A 62 6.63 1.92 -22.63
C CYS A 62 6.17 3.31 -22.16
N ASP A 63 5.93 4.26 -23.09
CA ASP A 63 5.42 5.59 -22.74
C ASP A 63 4.09 5.52 -22.01
N ARG A 64 3.11 4.83 -22.61
CA ARG A 64 1.79 4.66 -22.00
C ARG A 64 1.88 4.03 -20.61
N TRP A 65 2.85 3.14 -20.41
CA TRP A 65 3.08 2.54 -19.11
C TRP A 65 3.70 3.54 -18.13
N MET A 66 4.65 4.39 -18.57
CA MET A 66 5.23 5.45 -17.73
C MET A 66 4.19 6.49 -17.31
N GLU A 67 3.32 6.91 -18.22
CA GLU A 67 2.19 7.80 -17.90
C GLU A 67 1.29 7.21 -16.80
N ARG A 68 0.93 5.92 -16.93
CA ARG A 68 0.12 5.23 -15.90
C ARG A 68 0.86 5.10 -14.57
N LEU A 69 2.18 4.87 -14.59
CA LEU A 69 2.98 4.81 -13.38
C LEU A 69 3.00 6.18 -12.69
N ARG A 70 3.20 7.26 -13.43
CA ARG A 70 3.18 8.63 -12.93
C ARG A 70 1.84 8.97 -12.27
N ALA A 71 0.73 8.69 -12.93
CA ALA A 71 -0.61 8.89 -12.37
C ALA A 71 -0.81 8.11 -11.06
N ARG A 72 -0.34 6.87 -10.99
CA ARG A 72 -0.45 6.05 -9.78
C ARG A 72 0.42 6.53 -8.62
N VAL A 73 1.58 7.12 -8.88
CA VAL A 73 2.44 7.68 -7.82
C VAL A 73 1.73 8.80 -7.08
N GLU A 74 0.92 9.60 -7.77
CA GLU A 74 0.12 10.65 -7.13
C GLU A 74 -0.94 10.09 -6.15
N GLU A 75 -1.49 8.91 -6.45
CA GLU A 75 -2.47 8.23 -5.61
C GLU A 75 -1.85 7.48 -4.42
N LEU A 76 -0.52 7.34 -4.38
CA LEU A 76 0.15 6.63 -3.28
C LEU A 76 0.05 7.42 -1.98
N ASN A 77 -0.33 6.74 -0.91
CA ASN A 77 -0.29 7.28 0.45
C ASN A 77 1.12 7.13 1.06
N ILE A 78 2.07 7.87 0.51
CA ILE A 78 3.47 7.94 0.96
C ILE A 78 3.88 9.39 1.17
N GLY A 79 4.96 9.62 1.92
CA GLY A 79 5.46 10.97 2.18
C GLY A 79 5.84 11.73 0.90
N GLN A 80 5.69 13.04 0.91
CA GLN A 80 5.96 13.91 -0.24
C GLN A 80 7.38 13.76 -0.79
N GLU A 81 8.36 13.63 0.10
CA GLU A 81 9.76 13.43 -0.28
C GLU A 81 9.95 12.12 -1.08
N SER A 82 9.30 11.02 -0.66
CA SER A 82 9.34 9.76 -1.40
C SER A 82 8.65 9.86 -2.75
N LYS A 83 7.55 10.63 -2.86
CA LYS A 83 6.92 10.91 -4.15
C LYS A 83 7.87 11.64 -5.09
N LEU A 84 8.56 12.68 -4.61
CA LEU A 84 9.53 13.44 -5.41
C LEU A 84 10.68 12.55 -5.91
N ARG A 85 11.25 11.71 -5.05
CA ARG A 85 12.30 10.75 -5.46
C ARG A 85 11.81 9.77 -6.52
N ILE A 86 10.59 9.27 -6.39
CA ILE A 86 10.00 8.37 -7.39
C ILE A 86 9.77 9.12 -8.71
N GLN A 87 9.25 10.34 -8.67
CA GLN A 87 9.04 11.16 -9.86
C GLN A 87 10.35 11.46 -10.59
N GLU A 88 11.42 11.78 -9.86
CA GLU A 88 12.76 11.98 -10.44
C GLU A 88 13.26 10.72 -11.17
N ARG A 89 13.09 9.54 -10.55
CA ARG A 89 13.44 8.26 -11.18
C ARG A 89 12.59 7.96 -12.42
N ILE A 90 11.31 8.30 -12.40
CA ILE A 90 10.43 8.19 -13.56
C ILE A 90 10.95 9.07 -14.70
N ASN A 91 11.31 10.33 -14.42
CA ASN A 91 11.87 11.23 -15.42
C ASN A 91 13.18 10.67 -16.01
N ASN A 92 14.05 10.09 -15.18
CA ASN A 92 15.28 9.43 -15.65
C ASN A 92 15.00 8.25 -16.57
N VAL A 93 13.97 7.44 -16.28
CA VAL A 93 13.55 6.33 -17.16
C VAL A 93 13.00 6.87 -18.47
N GLU A 94 12.13 7.88 -18.46
CA GLU A 94 11.59 8.50 -19.67
C GLU A 94 12.68 9.09 -20.57
N ASN A 95 13.66 9.78 -19.99
CA ASN A 95 14.81 10.30 -20.73
C ASN A 95 15.57 9.17 -21.45
N ARG A 96 15.80 8.06 -20.76
CA ARG A 96 16.47 6.87 -21.35
C ARG A 96 15.62 6.21 -22.45
N ILE A 97 14.31 6.13 -22.27
CA ILE A 97 13.39 5.64 -23.31
C ILE A 97 13.46 6.55 -24.55
N ASN A 98 13.46 7.87 -24.36
CA ASN A 98 13.58 8.84 -25.45
C ASN A 98 14.94 8.74 -26.17
N GLU A 99 16.01 8.45 -25.45
CA GLU A 99 17.32 8.17 -26.04
C GLU A 99 17.28 6.91 -26.95
N ILE A 100 16.64 5.83 -26.49
CA ILE A 100 16.44 4.63 -27.31
C ILE A 100 15.60 4.95 -28.56
N LYS A 101 14.52 5.73 -28.40
CA LYS A 101 13.68 6.15 -29.54
C LYS A 101 14.46 6.92 -30.58
N ALA A 102 15.29 7.89 -30.15
CA ALA A 102 16.12 8.66 -31.06
C ALA A 102 17.06 7.76 -31.86
N ARG A 103 17.73 6.80 -31.20
CA ARG A 103 18.64 5.83 -31.86
C ARG A 103 17.92 4.93 -32.86
N ILE A 104 16.77 4.37 -32.46
CA ILE A 104 15.96 3.52 -33.38
C ILE A 104 15.37 4.36 -34.52
N GLY A 105 14.90 5.58 -34.23
CA GLY A 105 14.34 6.50 -35.22
C GLY A 105 15.34 6.92 -36.31
N SER A 106 16.58 7.20 -35.90
CA SER A 106 17.66 7.65 -36.81
C SER A 106 18.24 6.53 -37.72
N ALA A 107 18.02 5.26 -37.38
CA ALA A 107 18.53 4.14 -38.15
C ALA A 107 17.94 4.13 -39.58
N LYS A 108 18.80 4.07 -40.58
CA LYS A 108 18.45 4.14 -42.04
C LYS A 108 18.40 2.78 -42.70
N ASP A 109 19.11 1.80 -42.15
CA ASP A 109 19.17 0.45 -42.66
C ASP A 109 19.18 -0.60 -41.54
N TYR A 110 19.23 -1.88 -41.94
CA TYR A 110 19.19 -3.01 -41.01
C TYR A 110 20.41 -3.05 -40.07
N ASP A 111 21.59 -2.70 -40.56
CA ASP A 111 22.83 -2.77 -39.79
C ASP A 111 22.90 -1.62 -38.75
N GLU A 112 22.48 -0.41 -39.14
CA GLU A 112 22.32 0.72 -38.22
C GLU A 112 21.28 0.40 -37.14
N LEU A 113 20.13 -0.17 -37.51
CA LEU A 113 19.09 -0.58 -36.57
C LEU A 113 19.61 -1.63 -35.57
N ARG A 114 20.34 -2.64 -36.08
CA ARG A 114 20.96 -3.67 -35.23
C ARG A 114 21.95 -3.08 -34.23
N ASN A 115 22.77 -2.15 -34.69
CA ASN A 115 23.70 -1.44 -33.80
C ASN A 115 22.96 -0.60 -32.75
N ALA A 116 21.93 0.17 -33.13
CA ALA A 116 21.09 0.93 -32.25
C ALA A 116 20.40 0.05 -31.18
N MET A 117 19.91 -1.13 -31.60
CA MET A 117 19.33 -2.11 -30.66
C MET A 117 20.36 -2.64 -29.64
N ARG A 118 21.59 -2.94 -30.09
CA ARG A 118 22.67 -3.40 -29.22
C ARG A 118 23.06 -2.35 -28.20
N GLU A 119 23.24 -1.10 -28.61
CA GLU A 119 23.56 0.01 -27.75
C GLU A 119 22.42 0.33 -26.77
N SER A 120 21.17 0.18 -27.24
CA SER A 120 19.98 0.36 -26.39
C SER A 120 19.87 -0.68 -25.27
N ARG A 121 20.57 -1.82 -25.39
CA ARG A 121 20.61 -2.84 -24.33
C ARG A 121 21.20 -2.30 -23.02
N GLU A 122 22.28 -1.53 -23.08
CA GLU A 122 22.90 -0.93 -21.90
C GLU A 122 21.98 0.11 -21.27
N ILE A 123 21.33 0.93 -22.10
CA ILE A 123 20.32 1.89 -21.62
C ILE A 123 19.18 1.15 -20.91
N TRP A 124 18.73 0.02 -21.49
CA TRP A 124 17.68 -0.82 -20.93
C TRP A 124 18.04 -1.43 -19.56
N LEU A 125 19.28 -1.87 -19.39
CA LEU A 125 19.77 -2.34 -18.09
C LEU A 125 19.68 -1.23 -17.02
N GLY A 126 20.00 0.00 -17.41
CA GLY A 126 19.83 1.16 -16.56
C GLY A 126 18.36 1.43 -16.21
N ILE A 127 17.44 1.33 -17.17
CA ILE A 127 15.99 1.43 -16.94
C ILE A 127 15.54 0.39 -15.92
N SER A 128 15.94 -0.88 -16.10
CA SER A 128 15.58 -1.97 -15.17
C SER A 128 16.08 -1.72 -13.74
N LYS A 129 17.23 -1.07 -13.60
CA LYS A 129 17.76 -0.66 -12.29
C LYS A 129 16.88 0.43 -11.65
N GLU A 130 16.55 1.48 -12.39
CA GLU A 130 15.69 2.57 -11.89
C GLU A 130 14.29 2.05 -11.51
N MET A 131 13.73 1.15 -12.31
CA MET A 131 12.42 0.55 -11.99
C MET A 131 12.42 -0.24 -10.70
N ARG A 132 13.49 -0.99 -10.41
CA ARG A 132 13.66 -1.66 -9.13
C ARG A 132 13.76 -0.67 -7.98
N MET A 133 14.48 0.43 -8.18
CA MET A 133 14.60 1.47 -7.16
C MET A 133 13.26 2.15 -6.86
N ILE A 134 12.42 2.40 -7.87
CA ILE A 134 11.05 2.90 -7.69
C ILE A 134 10.23 1.94 -6.82
N ALA A 135 10.30 0.63 -7.11
CA ALA A 135 9.60 -0.40 -6.34
C ALA A 135 10.09 -0.44 -4.87
N TYR A 136 11.40 -0.33 -4.65
CA TYR A 136 11.98 -0.30 -3.31
C TYR A 136 11.58 0.96 -2.54
N GLU A 137 11.58 2.13 -3.17
CA GLU A 137 11.16 3.39 -2.55
C GLU A 137 9.72 3.32 -2.05
N ASN A 138 8.82 2.82 -2.90
CA ASN A 138 7.42 2.61 -2.52
C ASN A 138 7.29 1.62 -1.35
N TYR A 139 8.03 0.50 -1.40
CA TYR A 139 8.03 -0.49 -0.34
C TYR A 139 8.53 0.09 1.00
N VAL A 140 9.69 0.76 1.00
CA VAL A 140 10.32 1.37 2.17
C VAL A 140 9.40 2.41 2.80
N SER A 141 8.74 3.25 1.99
CA SER A 141 7.77 4.24 2.48
C SER A 141 6.54 3.58 3.11
N HIS A 142 6.09 2.45 2.56
CA HIS A 142 5.00 1.69 3.16
C HIS A 142 5.41 1.08 4.51
N ILE A 143 6.61 0.52 4.60
CA ILE A 143 7.15 -0.05 5.86
C ILE A 143 7.26 1.00 6.96
N ASP A 144 7.71 2.21 6.63
CA ASP A 144 7.76 3.33 7.57
C ASP A 144 6.39 3.60 8.23
N ASN A 145 5.34 3.68 7.42
CA ASN A 145 3.97 3.83 7.91
C ASN A 145 3.50 2.64 8.77
N VAL A 146 3.93 1.42 8.43
CA VAL A 146 3.60 0.22 9.18
C VAL A 146 4.28 0.23 10.56
N LEU A 147 5.57 0.56 10.61
CA LEU A 147 6.33 0.62 11.86
C LEU A 147 5.79 1.68 12.80
N ARG A 148 5.43 2.87 12.28
CA ARG A 148 4.76 3.91 13.08
C ARG A 148 3.44 3.42 13.68
N LYS A 149 2.62 2.68 12.92
CA LYS A 149 1.37 2.10 13.44
C LYS A 149 1.61 1.01 14.47
N LEU A 150 2.68 0.22 14.33
CA LEU A 150 3.05 -0.78 15.33
C LEU A 150 3.52 -0.12 16.62
N ASP A 151 4.21 1.01 16.55
CA ASP A 151 4.62 1.81 17.70
C ASP A 151 3.40 2.36 18.45
N GLU A 152 2.43 2.96 17.74
CA GLU A 152 1.14 3.37 18.29
C GLU A 152 0.39 2.21 18.97
N ILE A 153 0.51 1.00 18.45
CA ILE A 153 -0.08 -0.22 19.04
C ILE A 153 0.68 -0.62 20.30
N ALA A 154 2.02 -0.53 20.30
CA ALA A 154 2.84 -0.81 21.47
C ALA A 154 2.47 0.10 22.65
N ASP A 155 2.34 1.41 22.40
CA ASP A 155 1.92 2.38 23.41
C ASP A 155 0.52 2.07 23.98
N ARG A 156 -0.40 1.60 23.13
CA ARG A 156 -1.73 1.17 23.60
C ARG A 156 -1.65 -0.05 24.48
N PHE A 157 -0.82 -1.04 24.15
CA PHE A 157 -0.64 -2.22 25.01
C PHE A 157 -0.05 -1.85 26.36
N GLU A 158 0.92 -0.95 26.41
CA GLU A 158 1.43 -0.41 27.68
C GLU A 158 0.33 0.32 28.48
N GLY A 159 -0.49 1.12 27.82
CA GLY A 159 -1.67 1.75 28.42
C GLY A 159 -2.68 0.77 29.01
N TYR A 160 -2.69 -0.48 28.53
CA TYR A 160 -3.48 -1.58 29.08
C TYR A 160 -2.73 -2.38 30.17
N GLY A 161 -1.50 -1.98 30.51
CA GLY A 161 -0.68 -2.64 31.53
C GLY A 161 0.03 -3.91 31.03
N LEU A 162 0.15 -4.09 29.72
CA LEU A 162 0.95 -5.17 29.12
C LEU A 162 2.40 -4.71 28.93
N ASP A 163 3.33 -5.63 29.11
CA ASP A 163 4.74 -5.37 28.81
C ASP A 163 4.99 -5.42 27.29
N ALA A 164 5.09 -4.24 26.68
CA ALA A 164 5.37 -4.09 25.25
C ALA A 164 6.88 -3.99 24.92
N THR A 165 7.77 -4.20 25.87
CA THR A 165 9.23 -4.03 25.69
C THR A 165 9.77 -4.84 24.50
N GLN A 166 9.38 -6.10 24.33
CA GLN A 166 9.82 -6.94 23.22
C GLN A 166 9.30 -6.41 21.87
N LEU A 167 8.05 -5.92 21.83
CA LEU A 167 7.51 -5.30 20.63
C LEU A 167 8.28 -4.02 20.26
N LYS A 168 8.53 -3.14 21.23
CA LYS A 168 9.32 -1.91 21.02
C LYS A 168 10.74 -2.21 20.53
N ASN A 169 11.40 -3.21 21.13
CA ASN A 169 12.72 -3.65 20.68
C ASN A 169 12.68 -4.16 19.22
N ALA A 170 11.70 -4.97 18.86
CA ALA A 170 11.54 -5.46 17.49
C ALA A 170 11.24 -4.33 16.49
N ILE A 171 10.47 -3.31 16.89
CA ILE A 171 10.24 -2.10 16.10
C ILE A 171 11.54 -1.32 15.91
N ASN A 172 12.33 -1.13 16.95
CA ASN A 172 13.62 -0.42 16.88
C ASN A 172 14.62 -1.14 15.97
N GLU A 173 14.69 -2.49 16.04
CA GLU A 173 15.51 -3.28 15.12
C GLU A 173 15.06 -3.11 13.66
N ALA A 174 13.75 -3.12 13.41
CA ALA A 174 13.20 -2.91 12.08
C ALA A 174 13.44 -1.48 11.58
N ASN A 175 13.35 -0.45 12.43
CA ASN A 175 13.69 0.93 12.10
C ASN A 175 15.17 1.11 11.77
N SER A 176 16.07 0.46 12.52
CA SER A 176 17.51 0.48 12.24
C SER A 176 17.82 -0.17 10.88
N MET A 177 17.17 -1.28 10.56
CA MET A 177 17.31 -1.92 9.25
C MET A 177 16.70 -1.07 8.13
N LEU A 178 15.55 -0.42 8.36
CA LEU A 178 14.93 0.51 7.42
C LEU A 178 15.87 1.67 7.08
N GLN A 179 16.53 2.24 8.07
CA GLN A 179 17.53 3.30 7.89
C GLN A 179 18.70 2.81 7.05
N SER A 180 19.27 1.64 7.36
CA SER A 180 20.35 1.02 6.57
C SER A 180 19.95 0.80 5.10
N VAL A 181 18.70 0.33 4.87
CA VAL A 181 18.17 0.17 3.50
C VAL A 181 18.07 1.53 2.78
N ARG A 182 17.63 2.59 3.45
CA ARG A 182 17.57 3.95 2.89
C ARG A 182 18.95 4.47 2.49
N GLU A 183 19.94 4.27 3.32
CA GLU A 183 21.34 4.65 3.03
C GLU A 183 21.89 3.89 1.81
N LYS A 184 21.67 2.57 1.74
CA LYS A 184 22.03 1.75 0.57
C LYS A 184 21.26 2.16 -0.70
N MET A 185 19.99 2.58 -0.58
CA MET A 185 19.22 3.11 -1.70
C MET A 185 19.81 4.43 -2.22
N ALA A 186 20.17 5.34 -1.32
CA ALA A 186 20.83 6.60 -1.68
C ALA A 186 22.16 6.35 -2.39
N GLY A 187 22.95 5.37 -1.93
CA GLY A 187 24.21 4.94 -2.57
C GLY A 187 24.04 4.04 -3.81
N GLY A 188 22.80 3.67 -4.18
CA GLY A 188 22.51 2.79 -5.33
C GLY A 188 23.00 1.35 -5.17
N THR A 189 23.25 0.90 -3.91
CA THR A 189 23.84 -0.42 -3.58
C THR A 189 22.85 -1.39 -2.93
N VAL A 190 21.59 -0.99 -2.76
CA VAL A 190 20.55 -1.83 -2.19
C VAL A 190 20.31 -3.08 -3.03
N THR A 191 20.16 -4.22 -2.35
CA THR A 191 19.96 -5.54 -2.97
C THR A 191 18.60 -6.14 -2.58
N PRO A 192 18.09 -7.14 -3.32
CA PRO A 192 16.91 -7.89 -2.91
C PRO A 192 17.06 -8.55 -1.52
N LYS A 193 18.29 -8.92 -1.12
CA LYS A 193 18.58 -9.48 0.19
C LYS A 193 18.33 -8.47 1.31
N ASP A 194 18.71 -7.21 1.12
CA ASP A 194 18.46 -6.14 2.10
C ASP A 194 16.96 -5.94 2.33
N ILE A 195 16.18 -5.97 1.27
CA ILE A 195 14.70 -5.86 1.34
C ILE A 195 14.10 -7.09 2.05
N ALA A 196 14.59 -8.29 1.77
CA ALA A 196 14.12 -9.51 2.44
C ALA A 196 14.44 -9.50 3.94
N GLU A 197 15.62 -8.98 4.32
CA GLU A 197 16.04 -8.85 5.72
C GLU A 197 15.19 -7.81 6.46
N LEU A 198 14.92 -6.66 5.86
CA LEU A 198 13.98 -5.67 6.38
C LEU A 198 12.60 -6.29 6.61
N ASN A 199 12.07 -7.03 5.63
CA ASN A 199 10.78 -7.70 5.76
C ASN A 199 10.76 -8.67 6.94
N LYS A 200 11.84 -9.43 7.15
CA LYS A 200 11.97 -10.35 8.29
C LYS A 200 11.89 -9.60 9.62
N LYS A 201 12.56 -8.46 9.77
CA LYS A 201 12.52 -7.63 10.99
C LYS A 201 11.10 -7.06 11.24
N VAL A 202 10.45 -6.58 10.21
CA VAL A 202 9.05 -6.10 10.29
C VAL A 202 8.10 -7.23 10.70
N MET A 203 8.27 -8.43 10.13
CA MET A 203 7.46 -9.60 10.51
C MET A 203 7.68 -10.02 11.95
N ASN A 204 8.88 -9.87 12.51
CA ASN A 204 9.13 -10.10 13.93
C ASN A 204 8.32 -9.13 14.80
N ALA A 205 8.32 -7.83 14.48
CA ALA A 205 7.50 -6.85 15.19
C ALA A 205 6.00 -7.18 15.10
N PHE A 206 5.52 -7.61 13.94
CA PHE A 206 4.14 -8.09 13.80
C PHE A 206 3.82 -9.32 14.66
N ASN A 207 4.75 -10.25 14.78
CA ASN A 207 4.55 -11.45 15.59
C ASN A 207 4.49 -11.10 17.08
N GLU A 208 5.31 -10.16 17.56
CA GLU A 208 5.25 -9.66 18.91
C GLU A 208 3.92 -8.92 19.19
N ALA A 209 3.46 -8.06 18.27
CA ALA A 209 2.16 -7.41 18.38
C ALA A 209 1.02 -8.45 18.46
N LYS A 210 1.07 -9.52 17.65
CA LYS A 210 0.09 -10.61 17.71
C LYS A 210 0.16 -11.39 19.03
N ARG A 211 1.36 -11.60 19.58
CA ARG A 211 1.54 -12.25 20.89
C ARG A 211 0.84 -11.43 21.96
N LEU A 212 1.13 -10.13 22.05
CA LEU A 212 0.51 -9.21 23.00
C LEU A 212 -1.02 -9.13 22.81
N ALA A 213 -1.50 -9.12 21.58
CA ALA A 213 -2.94 -9.13 21.31
C ALA A 213 -3.63 -10.41 21.83
N ARG A 214 -2.93 -11.55 21.87
CA ARG A 214 -3.46 -12.81 22.46
C ARG A 214 -3.38 -12.81 23.97
N GLU A 215 -2.37 -12.16 24.55
CA GLU A 215 -2.19 -12.02 26.00
C GLU A 215 -3.15 -10.98 26.58
N TYR A 216 -3.60 -10.01 25.76
CA TYR A 216 -4.58 -9.03 26.18
C TYR A 216 -5.89 -9.73 26.54
N LYS A 217 -6.07 -9.87 27.83
CA LYS A 217 -7.36 -10.25 28.41
C LYS A 217 -7.98 -8.97 28.92
N PRO A 218 -9.09 -8.48 28.33
CA PRO A 218 -9.78 -7.34 28.87
C PRO A 218 -10.06 -7.62 30.36
N LYS A 219 -9.73 -6.64 31.23
CA LYS A 219 -10.04 -6.76 32.66
C LYS A 219 -11.53 -7.12 32.79
N PRO A 220 -11.92 -7.91 33.78
CA PRO A 220 -13.33 -8.25 34.00
C PRO A 220 -14.27 -7.03 34.08
N SER A 221 -13.72 -5.88 34.47
CA SER A 221 -14.39 -4.58 34.53
C SER A 221 -14.66 -3.92 33.18
N ASP A 222 -14.04 -4.41 32.09
CA ASP A 222 -14.18 -3.77 30.79
C ASP A 222 -15.31 -4.45 29.99
N GLY A 223 -16.45 -3.81 29.91
CA GLY A 223 -17.55 -4.24 29.02
C GLY A 223 -17.17 -4.01 27.57
N ILE A 224 -17.62 -4.91 26.72
CA ILE A 224 -17.53 -4.74 25.25
C ILE A 224 -18.95 -4.64 24.70
N LEU A 225 -19.22 -3.55 23.98
CA LEU A 225 -20.45 -3.37 23.22
C LEU A 225 -20.14 -3.31 21.74
N MET A 226 -20.85 -4.07 20.93
CA MET A 226 -20.94 -3.93 19.49
C MET A 226 -22.40 -3.66 19.14
N ALA A 227 -22.66 -2.56 18.43
CA ALA A 227 -24.02 -2.23 18.02
C ALA A 227 -24.06 -1.76 16.56
N ASN A 228 -25.14 -2.13 15.86
CA ASN A 228 -25.50 -1.50 14.59
C ASN A 228 -26.75 -0.65 14.87
N VAL A 229 -26.64 0.65 14.72
CA VAL A 229 -27.69 1.62 15.00
C VAL A 229 -28.19 2.21 13.69
N ASN A 230 -29.50 2.32 13.55
CA ASN A 230 -30.14 3.04 12.47
C ASN A 230 -31.18 3.98 13.11
N GLY A 231 -30.80 5.25 13.23
CA GLY A 231 -31.60 6.29 13.86
C GLY A 231 -30.81 7.20 14.78
N ASN A 232 -31.51 7.81 15.75
CA ASN A 232 -30.93 8.73 16.70
C ASN A 232 -30.54 7.98 17.98
N PHE A 233 -29.27 8.14 18.43
CA PHE A 233 -28.74 7.48 19.63
C PHE A 233 -27.94 8.43 20.50
N THR A 234 -27.84 8.05 21.78
CA THR A 234 -26.91 8.65 22.75
C THR A 234 -26.01 7.56 23.32
N LEU A 235 -24.71 7.79 23.32
CA LEU A 235 -23.70 6.93 23.94
C LEU A 235 -22.97 7.70 25.05
N THR A 236 -23.09 7.22 26.29
CA THR A 236 -22.51 7.87 27.46
C THR A 236 -21.73 6.90 28.33
N GLY A 237 -20.68 7.38 29.00
CA GLY A 237 -19.91 6.62 30.01
C GLY A 237 -18.41 6.80 29.89
N ASN A 238 -17.69 6.02 30.72
CA ASN A 238 -16.23 6.01 30.67
C ASN A 238 -15.74 4.84 29.78
N MET A 239 -15.33 5.16 28.55
CA MET A 239 -15.03 4.14 27.55
C MET A 239 -14.07 4.64 26.46
N THR A 240 -13.60 3.71 25.67
CA THR A 240 -13.10 3.98 24.32
C THR A 240 -14.11 3.47 23.31
N ALA A 241 -14.60 4.30 22.42
CA ALA A 241 -15.55 3.90 21.39
C ALA A 241 -15.07 4.29 20.00
N LEU A 242 -15.27 3.37 19.04
CA LEU A 242 -15.18 3.61 17.60
C LEU A 242 -16.59 3.61 17.03
N ILE A 243 -17.00 4.72 16.45
CA ILE A 243 -18.29 4.89 15.80
C ILE A 243 -18.01 5.13 14.31
N LYS A 244 -18.48 4.24 13.45
CA LYS A 244 -18.25 4.30 12.00
C LYS A 244 -19.57 4.16 11.25
N GLY A 245 -19.83 5.06 10.31
CA GLY A 245 -21.05 4.98 9.52
C GLY A 245 -21.33 6.23 8.72
N ASN A 246 -22.62 6.43 8.41
CA ASN A 246 -23.10 7.55 7.61
C ASN A 246 -24.20 8.27 8.40
N GLY A 247 -23.92 9.51 8.79
CA GLY A 247 -24.84 10.34 9.57
C GLY A 247 -24.19 11.59 10.12
N THR A 248 -24.85 12.22 11.10
CA THR A 248 -24.40 13.43 11.77
C THR A 248 -24.19 13.17 13.25
N PHE A 249 -23.33 13.97 13.87
CA PHE A 249 -23.15 14.00 15.31
C PHE A 249 -23.56 15.39 15.80
N ASP A 250 -24.64 15.43 16.60
CA ASP A 250 -25.19 16.70 17.11
C ASP A 250 -24.38 17.19 18.33
N TYR A 251 -23.81 16.25 19.07
CA TYR A 251 -22.98 16.53 20.24
C TYR A 251 -21.90 15.47 20.42
N VAL A 252 -20.67 15.90 20.69
CA VAL A 252 -19.53 15.04 20.98
C VAL A 252 -18.69 15.66 22.09
N GLU A 253 -18.73 15.05 23.27
CA GLU A 253 -17.86 15.35 24.38
C GLU A 253 -17.07 14.11 24.75
N ALA A 254 -15.74 14.23 24.86
CA ALA A 254 -14.85 13.16 25.26
C ALA A 254 -13.53 13.75 25.75
N THR A 255 -12.81 13.03 26.64
CA THR A 255 -11.48 13.44 27.09
C THR A 255 -10.49 13.50 25.93
N ALA A 256 -10.62 12.58 24.97
CA ALA A 256 -9.88 12.61 23.69
C ALA A 256 -10.79 12.18 22.56
N LYS A 257 -10.67 12.85 21.41
CA LYS A 257 -11.41 12.51 20.19
C LYS A 257 -10.51 12.58 18.94
N SER A 258 -10.81 11.74 17.97
CA SER A 258 -10.23 11.75 16.64
C SER A 258 -11.32 11.50 15.61
N GLU A 259 -11.37 12.28 14.56
CA GLU A 259 -12.37 12.21 13.48
C GLU A 259 -11.69 11.88 12.16
N SER A 260 -12.31 11.01 11.38
CA SER A 260 -12.01 10.81 9.97
C SER A 260 -13.18 11.32 9.14
N LYS A 261 -12.92 12.26 8.23
CA LYS A 261 -13.95 12.86 7.36
C LYS A 261 -13.85 12.29 5.95
N GLY A 262 -15.01 11.99 5.36
CA GLY A 262 -15.13 11.61 3.96
C GLY A 262 -15.21 12.83 3.02
N ALA A 263 -15.31 12.56 1.71
CA ALA A 263 -15.28 13.55 0.65
C ALA A 263 -16.37 14.67 0.72
N ALA A 264 -17.41 14.49 1.55
CA ALA A 264 -18.50 15.46 1.76
C ALA A 264 -18.45 16.13 3.16
N GLU A 265 -17.27 16.17 3.81
CA GLU A 265 -17.08 16.63 5.20
C GLU A 265 -17.90 15.88 6.25
N ARG A 266 -18.57 14.80 5.87
CA ARG A 266 -19.29 13.92 6.81
C ARG A 266 -18.29 13.08 7.58
N ILE A 267 -18.54 12.92 8.88
CA ILE A 267 -17.68 12.09 9.72
C ILE A 267 -17.92 10.62 9.36
N GLU A 268 -16.93 9.96 8.74
CA GLU A 268 -16.98 8.54 8.41
C GLU A 268 -16.61 7.65 9.60
N ALA A 269 -15.73 8.13 10.47
CA ALA A 269 -15.34 7.45 11.68
C ALA A 269 -14.99 8.44 12.80
N LEU A 270 -15.52 8.19 13.98
CA LEU A 270 -15.26 8.94 15.21
C LEU A 270 -14.67 7.98 16.25
N VAL A 271 -13.51 8.31 16.80
CA VAL A 271 -12.90 7.62 17.94
C VAL A 271 -12.93 8.54 19.13
N VAL A 272 -13.54 8.10 20.23
CA VAL A 272 -13.66 8.84 21.49
C VAL A 272 -13.13 8.04 22.66
N ARG A 273 -12.59 8.73 23.68
CA ARG A 273 -12.03 8.11 24.88
C ARG A 273 -12.31 8.91 26.13
N GLY A 274 -12.33 8.21 27.26
CA GLY A 274 -12.54 8.77 28.59
C GLY A 274 -14.02 8.94 28.89
N ASN A 275 -14.38 10.04 29.55
CA ASN A 275 -15.79 10.37 29.76
C ASN A 275 -16.39 10.79 28.44
N VAL A 276 -17.26 9.95 27.90
CA VAL A 276 -17.85 10.08 26.58
C VAL A 276 -19.32 10.43 26.70
N ASN A 277 -19.74 11.45 25.95
CA ASN A 277 -21.14 11.76 25.70
C ASN A 277 -21.28 12.11 24.21
N VAL A 278 -21.90 11.22 23.43
CA VAL A 278 -22.04 11.36 21.98
C VAL A 278 -23.50 11.17 21.60
N ASN A 279 -24.05 12.16 20.91
CA ASN A 279 -25.35 12.07 20.26
C ASN A 279 -25.14 11.99 18.74
N GLY A 280 -25.71 10.98 18.11
CA GLY A 280 -25.60 10.79 16.66
C GLY A 280 -26.91 10.39 16.05
N ASN A 281 -27.10 10.77 14.77
CA ASN A 281 -28.27 10.43 13.98
C ASN A 281 -27.82 9.91 12.60
N GLY A 282 -28.20 8.68 12.28
CA GLY A 282 -27.84 8.02 11.02
C GLY A 282 -27.70 6.51 11.16
N THR A 283 -26.89 5.91 10.26
CA THR A 283 -26.60 4.47 10.29
C THR A 283 -25.16 4.26 10.71
N PHE A 284 -24.96 3.72 11.92
CA PHE A 284 -23.65 3.57 12.54
C PHE A 284 -23.38 2.16 13.04
N LYS A 285 -22.12 1.75 12.94
CA LYS A 285 -21.54 0.63 13.70
C LYS A 285 -20.74 1.20 14.87
N ILE A 286 -21.09 0.79 16.08
CA ILE A 286 -20.47 1.22 17.32
C ILE A 286 -19.73 0.02 17.91
N VAL A 287 -18.44 0.21 18.24
CA VAL A 287 -17.66 -0.72 19.05
C VAL A 287 -17.15 0.06 20.24
N ALA A 288 -17.62 -0.26 21.43
CA ALA A 288 -17.22 0.41 22.66
C ALA A 288 -16.59 -0.59 23.64
N HIS A 289 -15.60 -0.11 24.38
CA HIS A 289 -14.86 -0.87 25.38
C HIS A 289 -14.73 -0.02 26.64
N GLY A 290 -15.27 -0.49 27.76
CA GLY A 290 -15.37 0.24 29.02
C GLY A 290 -16.74 0.10 29.67
N ASN A 291 -17.17 1.12 30.39
CA ASN A 291 -18.45 1.16 31.07
C ASN A 291 -19.32 2.27 30.52
N GLY A 292 -20.52 1.95 30.10
CA GLY A 292 -21.42 2.94 29.52
C GLY A 292 -22.82 2.47 29.22
N THR A 293 -23.56 3.39 28.63
CA THR A 293 -24.97 3.17 28.25
C THR A 293 -25.16 3.64 26.80
N LEU A 294 -25.75 2.79 25.98
CA LEU A 294 -26.27 3.15 24.67
C LEU A 294 -27.79 3.29 24.76
N THR A 295 -28.30 4.47 24.47
CA THR A 295 -29.74 4.78 24.42
C THR A 295 -30.15 5.00 22.97
N LEU A 296 -31.21 4.37 22.53
CA LEU A 296 -31.83 4.61 21.23
C LEU A 296 -32.97 5.61 21.40
N ASN A 297 -32.75 6.84 20.93
CA ASN A 297 -33.75 7.91 21.03
C ASN A 297 -34.83 7.77 19.94
N ASP A 298 -34.44 7.30 18.76
CA ASP A 298 -35.35 6.97 17.64
C ASP A 298 -34.73 5.95 16.69
N GLY A 299 -35.58 5.15 16.01
CA GLY A 299 -35.12 4.15 15.04
C GLY A 299 -35.00 2.73 15.63
N SER A 300 -34.00 1.98 15.18
CA SER A 300 -33.73 0.59 15.60
C SER A 300 -32.23 0.36 15.78
N ALA A 301 -31.88 -0.52 16.73
CA ALA A 301 -30.51 -1.00 16.84
C ALA A 301 -30.45 -2.49 17.17
N SER A 302 -29.47 -3.20 16.61
CA SER A 302 -29.06 -4.52 17.07
C SER A 302 -27.74 -4.41 17.82
N TYR A 303 -27.58 -5.20 18.87
CA TYR A 303 -26.40 -5.16 19.71
C TYR A 303 -25.94 -6.53 20.14
N VAL A 304 -24.65 -6.62 20.43
CA VAL A 304 -24.02 -7.70 21.16
C VAL A 304 -23.14 -7.06 22.23
N PHE A 305 -23.32 -7.45 23.48
CA PHE A 305 -22.40 -7.00 24.53
C PHE A 305 -21.92 -8.18 25.39
N LYS A 306 -20.77 -8.00 26.02
CA LYS A 306 -20.18 -8.98 26.92
C LYS A 306 -20.53 -8.62 28.36
N GLN A 307 -21.24 -9.54 29.06
CA GLN A 307 -21.55 -9.37 30.46
C GLN A 307 -20.30 -9.54 31.33
N CYS A 308 -20.10 -8.66 32.30
CA CYS A 308 -18.95 -8.70 33.20
C CYS A 308 -18.92 -9.90 34.11
N VAL A 309 -20.07 -10.25 34.71
CA VAL A 309 -20.15 -11.25 35.76
C VAL A 309 -19.88 -12.67 35.28
N ASN A 310 -20.43 -13.04 34.15
CA ASN A 310 -20.32 -14.41 33.61
C ASN A 310 -19.57 -14.49 32.29
N GLN A 311 -19.06 -13.38 31.79
CA GLN A 311 -18.32 -13.27 30.54
C GLN A 311 -19.09 -13.76 29.29
N LYS A 312 -20.42 -13.91 29.38
CA LYS A 312 -21.25 -14.34 28.27
C LYS A 312 -21.57 -13.17 27.34
N PHE A 313 -21.64 -13.47 26.06
CA PHE A 313 -22.17 -12.53 25.10
C PHE A 313 -23.71 -12.59 25.12
N VAL A 314 -24.32 -11.41 25.22
CA VAL A 314 -25.75 -11.21 25.11
C VAL A 314 -26.01 -10.40 23.85
N ASN A 315 -26.93 -10.90 23.02
CA ASN A 315 -27.39 -10.19 21.83
C ASN A 315 -28.85 -9.78 22.00
N GLY A 316 -29.24 -8.74 21.30
CA GLY A 316 -30.61 -8.24 21.31
C GLY A 316 -30.84 -7.11 20.32
N THR A 317 -32.04 -6.57 20.42
CA THR A 317 -32.43 -5.39 19.66
C THR A 317 -32.93 -4.29 20.59
N LEU A 318 -32.62 -3.04 20.26
CA LEU A 318 -33.19 -1.86 20.91
C LEU A 318 -34.22 -1.23 20.00
N SER A 319 -35.31 -0.80 20.63
CA SER A 319 -36.33 0.04 20.02
C SER A 319 -36.31 1.43 20.64
N LYS A 320 -37.01 2.36 20.02
CA LYS A 320 -37.13 3.75 20.49
C LYS A 320 -37.34 3.86 21.99
N GLY A 321 -36.60 4.73 22.65
CA GLY A 321 -36.68 5.00 24.09
C GLY A 321 -36.10 3.91 24.99
N LYS A 322 -35.44 2.89 24.44
CA LYS A 322 -34.78 1.82 25.22
C LYS A 322 -33.28 2.07 25.31
N SER A 323 -32.70 1.61 26.42
CA SER A 323 -31.28 1.71 26.70
C SER A 323 -30.69 0.36 27.06
N ILE A 324 -29.40 0.20 26.81
CA ILE A 324 -28.60 -0.92 27.27
C ILE A 324 -27.35 -0.39 27.95
N SER A 325 -27.08 -0.89 29.15
CA SER A 325 -25.85 -0.61 29.90
C SER A 325 -24.88 -1.77 29.70
N PHE A 326 -23.62 -1.48 29.49
CA PHE A 326 -22.52 -2.42 29.35
C PHE A 326 -21.35 -2.01 30.23
N GLY A 327 -20.54 -2.99 30.59
CA GLY A 327 -19.47 -2.77 31.58
C GLY A 327 -19.84 -3.26 32.96
N CYS A 328 -18.97 -3.05 33.92
CA CYS A 328 -19.12 -3.38 35.31
C CYS A 328 -19.21 -2.08 36.10
#